data_4866a785b139b2cda7ad0cda58649393
#
_entry.id   4866a785b139b2cda7ad0cda58649393
#
_cell.length_a   1.000
_cell.length_b   1.000
_cell.length_c   1.000
_cell.angle_alpha   90.00
_cell.angle_beta   90.00
_cell.angle_gamma   90.00
#
_symmetry.space_group_name_H-M   'P 1'
#
loop_
_entity.id
_entity.type
_entity.pdbx_description
1 polymer ?
#
loop_
_entity_poly.entity_id
_entity_poly.type
_entity_poly.pdbx_seq_one_letter_code
_entity_poly.pdbx_strand_id
1 'polypeptide(L)'
;MMTQYYDVQAVRKLFPAVEKMTYLDSGFQTPMSKPVKDALETFISEGYETAGPKSVWIDRIEQTRAKVAGLFGAVVEEIAFTKNTSEAMNIAANALPLKAGDNVLMIHGDHPNNAYAFLNLKKKGVEIRFIPMPEVVNADSFRPYIDANTKAISMSQVTFHAGHRFDIFGVGRLCKEKNLYYVLDIMQAVGVVPIDAKKVGATFIGCGTHKGLLVPQGLGLLYWDRTRTELEPAYLAAISLANPPADFIARPDDMAPAPTAGRFELGNFNLPAIQALGAALDLIGELGIEKIQAHCFDLGDRLIAGLDVLGVNLVGPRDRLNRAPHIYVAALPAEEWIDYFASKDVRVSPERDGVRISLGMFNTEADIDRFLAVVKERGTSTGRSSRAA
;
A
#
# COMPACT_ATOMS: atom_id res chain seq x y z
N MET A 1 3.17 26.54 -15.97
CA MET A 1 2.32 25.38 -16.35
C MET A 1 3.02 24.15 -15.83
N MET A 2 2.27 23.24 -15.16
CA MET A 2 2.81 21.93 -14.78
C MET A 2 3.15 21.10 -16.02
N THR A 3 4.14 20.23 -15.89
CA THR A 3 4.47 19.26 -16.95
C THR A 3 3.32 18.28 -17.12
N GLN A 4 2.80 18.14 -18.34
CA GLN A 4 1.76 17.15 -18.62
C GLN A 4 2.41 15.80 -18.89
N TYR A 5 2.29 14.86 -17.94
CA TYR A 5 2.86 13.51 -18.02
C TYR A 5 1.98 12.56 -18.83
N TYR A 6 0.66 12.74 -18.79
CA TYR A 6 -0.39 12.03 -19.52
C TYR A 6 -1.63 12.94 -19.61
N ASP A 7 -2.62 12.55 -20.42
CA ASP A 7 -3.90 13.28 -20.50
C ASP A 7 -4.74 13.03 -19.24
N VAL A 8 -4.53 13.87 -18.22
CA VAL A 8 -5.27 13.76 -16.95
C VAL A 8 -6.77 13.94 -17.12
N GLN A 9 -7.22 14.70 -18.12
CA GLN A 9 -8.66 14.89 -18.38
C GLN A 9 -9.29 13.62 -18.97
N ALA A 10 -8.57 12.90 -19.83
CA ALA A 10 -9.01 11.58 -20.30
C ALA A 10 -9.04 10.56 -19.15
N VAL A 11 -8.01 10.55 -18.30
CA VAL A 11 -7.97 9.67 -17.10
C VAL A 11 -9.13 10.00 -16.15
N ARG A 12 -9.40 11.28 -15.88
CA ARG A 12 -10.47 11.73 -15.00
C ARG A 12 -11.84 11.19 -15.41
N LYS A 13 -12.15 11.14 -16.72
CA LYS A 13 -13.39 10.57 -17.26
C LYS A 13 -13.57 9.09 -16.95
N LEU A 14 -12.49 8.37 -16.64
CA LEU A 14 -12.57 6.97 -16.19
C LEU A 14 -13.06 6.83 -14.74
N PHE A 15 -13.15 7.93 -13.99
CA PHE A 15 -13.54 7.96 -12.57
C PHE A 15 -14.76 8.87 -12.35
N PRO A 16 -15.99 8.47 -12.71
CA PRO A 16 -17.17 9.35 -12.69
C PRO A 16 -17.46 10.00 -11.32
N ALA A 17 -16.99 9.39 -10.22
CA ALA A 17 -17.17 9.96 -8.87
C ALA A 17 -16.45 11.31 -8.71
N VAL A 18 -15.27 11.49 -9.34
CA VAL A 18 -14.49 12.72 -9.22
C VAL A 18 -15.01 13.88 -10.06
N GLU A 19 -15.97 13.61 -10.96
CA GLU A 19 -16.71 14.64 -11.66
C GLU A 19 -17.79 15.31 -10.78
N LYS A 20 -18.20 14.64 -9.70
CA LYS A 20 -19.27 15.08 -8.79
C LYS A 20 -18.74 15.75 -7.52
N MET A 21 -17.47 15.55 -7.18
CA MET A 21 -16.86 16.09 -5.97
C MET A 21 -15.35 16.26 -6.15
N THR A 22 -14.73 17.10 -5.34
CA THR A 22 -13.28 17.16 -5.20
C THR A 22 -12.83 15.99 -4.32
N TYR A 23 -12.34 14.92 -4.95
CA TYR A 23 -11.94 13.70 -4.25
C TYR A 23 -10.44 13.70 -3.97
N LEU A 24 -10.09 13.81 -2.69
CA LEU A 24 -8.71 13.89 -2.17
C LEU A 24 -8.48 12.86 -1.06
N ASP A 25 -9.01 11.62 -1.24
CA ASP A 25 -8.99 10.57 -0.22
C ASP A 25 -8.52 9.21 -0.75
N SER A 26 -7.63 9.21 -1.77
CA SER A 26 -7.07 7.97 -2.34
C SER A 26 -6.23 7.17 -1.34
N GLY A 27 -5.71 7.81 -0.28
CA GLY A 27 -5.00 7.15 0.82
C GLY A 27 -5.88 6.30 1.73
N PHE A 28 -7.22 6.48 1.68
CA PHE A 28 -8.19 5.59 2.31
C PHE A 28 -8.68 4.53 1.31
N GLN A 29 -9.28 4.97 0.21
CA GLN A 29 -9.75 4.13 -0.89
C GLN A 29 -9.82 4.94 -2.17
N THR A 30 -9.42 4.37 -3.30
CA THR A 30 -9.58 5.03 -4.59
C THR A 30 -10.98 4.79 -5.15
N PRO A 31 -11.64 5.78 -5.79
CA PRO A 31 -12.88 5.57 -6.52
C PRO A 31 -12.72 4.50 -7.59
N MET A 32 -13.75 3.70 -7.81
CA MET A 32 -13.73 2.67 -8.84
C MET A 32 -13.60 3.31 -10.23
N SER A 33 -12.65 2.84 -11.02
CA SER A 33 -12.49 3.26 -12.41
C SER A 33 -13.40 2.47 -13.35
N LYS A 34 -13.69 3.04 -14.54
CA LYS A 34 -14.48 2.35 -15.57
C LYS A 34 -13.87 0.99 -15.98
N PRO A 35 -12.54 0.84 -16.25
CA PRO A 35 -11.97 -0.46 -16.56
C PRO A 35 -12.18 -1.51 -15.45
N VAL A 36 -12.04 -1.13 -14.19
CA VAL A 36 -12.29 -2.02 -13.04
C VAL A 36 -13.76 -2.43 -12.97
N LYS A 37 -14.68 -1.47 -13.13
CA LYS A 37 -16.12 -1.74 -13.17
C LYS A 37 -16.48 -2.71 -14.31
N ASP A 38 -16.00 -2.44 -15.51
CA ASP A 38 -16.30 -3.27 -16.70
C ASP A 38 -15.78 -4.71 -16.53
N ALA A 39 -14.58 -4.88 -15.92
CA ALA A 39 -14.03 -6.19 -15.62
C ALA A 39 -14.87 -6.97 -14.59
N LEU A 40 -15.39 -6.30 -13.55
CA LEU A 40 -16.30 -6.89 -12.58
C LEU A 40 -17.65 -7.28 -13.22
N GLU A 41 -18.22 -6.42 -14.05
CA GLU A 41 -19.46 -6.72 -14.79
C GLU A 41 -19.29 -7.91 -15.74
N THR A 42 -18.16 -7.99 -16.44
CA THR A 42 -17.83 -9.16 -17.28
C THR A 42 -17.82 -10.45 -16.46
N PHE A 43 -17.16 -10.44 -15.30
CA PHE A 43 -17.13 -11.61 -14.41
C PHE A 43 -18.54 -12.03 -13.95
N ILE A 44 -19.36 -11.03 -13.56
CA ILE A 44 -20.74 -11.26 -13.11
C ILE A 44 -21.58 -11.88 -14.24
N SER A 45 -21.52 -11.31 -15.47
CA SER A 45 -22.26 -11.81 -16.63
C SER A 45 -21.85 -13.24 -17.00
N GLU A 46 -20.54 -13.54 -17.02
CA GLU A 46 -20.03 -14.89 -17.28
C GLU A 46 -20.56 -15.91 -16.25
N GLY A 47 -20.57 -15.55 -14.97
CA GLY A 47 -21.11 -16.41 -13.91
C GLY A 47 -22.62 -16.59 -14.01
N TYR A 48 -23.35 -15.51 -14.30
CA TYR A 48 -24.80 -15.49 -14.37
C TYR A 48 -25.35 -16.21 -15.61
N GLU A 49 -24.74 -15.97 -16.78
CA GLU A 49 -25.28 -16.45 -18.07
C GLU A 49 -24.78 -17.84 -18.44
N THR A 50 -23.54 -18.21 -18.04
CA THR A 50 -22.87 -19.44 -18.51
C THR A 50 -22.33 -20.33 -17.38
N ALA A 51 -22.64 -20.03 -16.12
CA ALA A 51 -22.10 -20.68 -14.92
C ALA A 51 -20.55 -20.57 -14.81
N GLY A 52 -19.94 -19.69 -15.61
CA GLY A 52 -18.54 -19.33 -15.60
C GLY A 52 -17.63 -20.22 -16.45
N PRO A 53 -16.79 -19.62 -17.28
CA PRO A 53 -15.78 -20.32 -18.07
C PRO A 53 -14.54 -20.62 -17.17
N LYS A 54 -14.57 -21.71 -16.41
CA LYS A 54 -13.58 -22.03 -15.38
C LYS A 54 -12.12 -21.96 -15.87
N SER A 55 -11.82 -22.47 -17.07
CA SER A 55 -10.48 -22.43 -17.64
C SER A 55 -10.02 -20.98 -17.90
N VAL A 56 -10.91 -20.13 -18.45
CA VAL A 56 -10.62 -18.71 -18.69
C VAL A 56 -10.35 -17.96 -17.39
N TRP A 57 -11.12 -18.25 -16.34
CA TRP A 57 -10.90 -17.63 -15.04
C TRP A 57 -9.56 -18.03 -14.41
N ILE A 58 -9.15 -19.32 -14.56
CA ILE A 58 -7.83 -19.79 -14.11
C ILE A 58 -6.71 -19.09 -14.90
N ASP A 59 -6.83 -19.00 -16.21
CA ASP A 59 -5.85 -18.30 -17.05
C ASP A 59 -5.70 -16.82 -16.67
N ARG A 60 -6.80 -16.15 -16.33
CA ARG A 60 -6.78 -14.74 -15.86
C ARG A 60 -6.05 -14.58 -14.53
N ILE A 61 -6.07 -15.56 -13.63
CA ILE A 61 -5.28 -15.54 -12.40
C ILE A 61 -3.80 -15.41 -12.74
N GLU A 62 -3.29 -16.28 -13.61
CA GLU A 62 -1.87 -16.32 -13.96
C GLU A 62 -1.45 -15.10 -14.81
N GLN A 63 -2.30 -14.63 -15.71
CA GLN A 63 -2.07 -13.39 -16.44
C GLN A 63 -1.96 -12.19 -15.50
N THR A 64 -2.85 -12.10 -14.50
CA THR A 64 -2.80 -11.02 -13.50
C THR A 64 -1.58 -11.15 -12.59
N ARG A 65 -1.22 -12.39 -12.19
CA ARG A 65 0.00 -12.66 -11.42
C ARG A 65 1.26 -12.17 -12.18
N ALA A 66 1.32 -12.41 -13.47
CA ALA A 66 2.42 -11.94 -14.31
C ALA A 66 2.50 -10.39 -14.36
N LYS A 67 1.35 -9.70 -14.45
CA LYS A 67 1.31 -8.23 -14.38
C LYS A 67 1.78 -7.70 -13.01
N VAL A 68 1.39 -8.36 -11.92
CA VAL A 68 1.86 -8.02 -10.56
C VAL A 68 3.36 -8.24 -10.45
N ALA A 69 3.88 -9.35 -10.98
CA ALA A 69 5.32 -9.62 -11.00
C ALA A 69 6.09 -8.50 -11.74
N GLY A 70 5.58 -8.07 -12.90
CA GLY A 70 6.13 -6.93 -13.64
C GLY A 70 6.12 -5.63 -12.84
N LEU A 71 5.01 -5.33 -12.13
CA LEU A 71 4.91 -4.14 -11.28
C LEU A 71 5.94 -4.15 -10.13
N PHE A 72 6.27 -5.33 -9.59
CA PHE A 72 7.19 -5.48 -8.44
C PHE A 72 8.66 -5.70 -8.87
N GLY A 73 8.96 -5.79 -10.18
CA GLY A 73 10.29 -6.17 -10.65
C GLY A 73 10.68 -7.57 -10.19
N ALA A 74 9.70 -8.48 -10.13
CA ALA A 74 9.81 -9.86 -9.63
C ALA A 74 9.52 -10.87 -10.74
N VAL A 75 9.61 -12.16 -10.43
CA VAL A 75 9.13 -13.26 -11.28
C VAL A 75 7.81 -13.81 -10.75
N VAL A 76 7.06 -14.49 -11.60
CA VAL A 76 5.71 -14.98 -11.30
C VAL A 76 5.69 -15.90 -10.07
N GLU A 77 6.72 -16.72 -9.91
CA GLU A 77 6.89 -17.67 -8.80
C GLU A 77 7.09 -17.00 -7.44
N GLU A 78 7.32 -15.70 -7.41
CA GLU A 78 7.52 -14.91 -6.18
C GLU A 78 6.26 -14.16 -5.72
N ILE A 79 5.15 -14.27 -6.48
CA ILE A 79 3.90 -13.56 -6.20
C ILE A 79 2.83 -14.53 -5.70
N ALA A 80 2.19 -14.16 -4.60
CA ALA A 80 1.00 -14.82 -4.06
C ALA A 80 -0.15 -13.83 -3.90
N PHE A 81 -1.38 -14.30 -4.07
CA PHE A 81 -2.59 -13.56 -3.75
C PHE A 81 -2.99 -13.81 -2.30
N THR A 82 -3.36 -12.75 -1.60
CA THR A 82 -3.84 -12.77 -0.22
C THR A 82 -5.18 -12.05 -0.12
N LYS A 83 -5.81 -12.08 1.03
CA LYS A 83 -7.08 -11.38 1.25
C LYS A 83 -6.89 -9.85 1.36
N ASN A 84 -5.79 -9.41 1.97
CA ASN A 84 -5.49 -7.99 2.22
C ASN A 84 -4.07 -7.84 2.79
N THR A 85 -3.63 -6.60 3.03
CA THR A 85 -2.34 -6.29 3.68
C THR A 85 -2.16 -7.00 5.02
N SER A 86 -3.21 -7.07 5.86
CA SER A 86 -3.11 -7.68 7.19
C SER A 86 -2.78 -9.16 7.11
N GLU A 87 -3.37 -9.89 6.16
CA GLU A 87 -3.04 -11.30 5.93
C GLU A 87 -1.61 -11.44 5.42
N ALA A 88 -1.20 -10.63 4.43
CA ALA A 88 0.17 -10.65 3.91
C ALA A 88 1.22 -10.43 5.02
N MET A 89 0.99 -9.45 5.91
CA MET A 89 1.88 -9.18 7.04
C MET A 89 1.87 -10.32 8.07
N ASN A 90 0.72 -10.95 8.35
CA ASN A 90 0.65 -12.10 9.24
C ASN A 90 1.32 -13.34 8.65
N ILE A 91 1.21 -13.58 7.35
CA ILE A 91 1.94 -14.64 6.66
C ILE A 91 3.43 -14.41 6.82
N ALA A 92 3.93 -13.21 6.50
CA ALA A 92 5.33 -12.86 6.63
C ALA A 92 5.84 -13.04 8.06
N ALA A 93 5.14 -12.47 9.06
CA ALA A 93 5.55 -12.55 10.46
C ALA A 93 5.62 -14.00 10.99
N ASN A 94 4.68 -14.87 10.59
CA ASN A 94 4.62 -16.25 11.06
C ASN A 94 5.49 -17.22 10.24
N ALA A 95 5.91 -16.85 9.03
CA ALA A 95 6.86 -17.63 8.23
C ALA A 95 8.31 -17.46 8.68
N LEU A 96 8.64 -16.34 9.35
CA LEU A 96 9.99 -16.13 9.88
C LEU A 96 10.30 -17.10 11.01
N PRO A 97 11.49 -17.76 11.01
CA PRO A 97 11.87 -18.77 12.01
C PRO A 97 12.30 -18.13 13.33
N LEU A 98 11.46 -17.25 13.87
CA LEU A 98 11.70 -16.50 15.11
C LEU A 98 11.39 -17.36 16.33
N LYS A 99 12.25 -17.25 17.34
CA LYS A 99 12.16 -17.99 18.61
C LYS A 99 12.26 -17.05 19.81
N ALA A 100 12.00 -17.59 21.00
CA ALA A 100 12.13 -16.85 22.24
C ALA A 100 13.54 -16.24 22.38
N GLY A 101 13.60 -14.96 22.75
CA GLY A 101 14.82 -14.18 22.86
C GLY A 101 15.26 -13.45 21.58
N ASP A 102 14.73 -13.81 20.42
CA ASP A 102 14.93 -13.00 19.19
C ASP A 102 14.17 -11.68 19.27
N ASN A 103 14.65 -10.66 18.53
CA ASN A 103 13.91 -9.41 18.40
C ASN A 103 13.70 -8.97 16.95
N VAL A 104 12.63 -8.18 16.76
CA VAL A 104 12.24 -7.53 15.51
C VAL A 104 12.19 -6.02 15.74
N LEU A 105 12.84 -5.25 14.88
CA LEU A 105 12.79 -3.79 14.92
C LEU A 105 11.64 -3.29 14.05
N MET A 106 10.87 -2.35 14.60
CA MET A 106 9.77 -1.67 13.92
C MET A 106 9.81 -0.17 14.24
N ILE A 107 9.17 0.64 13.41
CA ILE A 107 9.06 2.09 13.64
C ILE A 107 7.84 2.37 14.53
N HIS A 108 8.02 3.19 15.57
CA HIS A 108 6.92 3.64 16.41
C HIS A 108 5.92 4.50 15.58
N GLY A 109 4.65 4.17 15.68
CA GLY A 109 3.59 4.89 14.94
C GLY A 109 3.36 4.39 13.51
N ASP A 110 4.01 3.29 13.10
CA ASP A 110 3.68 2.61 11.84
C ASP A 110 2.25 2.04 11.86
N HIS A 111 1.77 1.62 10.69
CA HIS A 111 0.38 1.18 10.55
C HIS A 111 0.07 -0.03 11.45
N PRO A 112 -1.06 -0.02 12.19
CA PRO A 112 -1.41 -1.09 13.13
C PRO A 112 -1.40 -2.49 12.51
N ASN A 113 -1.81 -2.65 11.25
CA ASN A 113 -1.86 -3.95 10.58
C ASN A 113 -0.47 -4.56 10.37
N ASN A 114 0.58 -3.73 10.19
CA ASN A 114 1.95 -4.20 10.21
C ASN A 114 2.38 -4.53 11.65
N ALA A 115 2.17 -3.63 12.59
CA ALA A 115 2.60 -3.79 13.98
C ALA A 115 1.98 -4.99 14.67
N TYR A 116 0.66 -5.18 14.58
CA TYR A 116 -0.03 -6.28 15.29
C TYR A 116 0.34 -7.67 14.77
N ALA A 117 0.71 -7.83 13.50
CA ALA A 117 1.20 -9.09 12.98
C ALA A 117 2.44 -9.58 13.76
N PHE A 118 3.38 -8.68 14.03
CA PHE A 118 4.60 -8.97 14.80
C PHE A 118 4.35 -8.97 16.31
N LEU A 119 3.54 -8.05 16.85
CA LEU A 119 3.20 -8.02 18.27
C LEU A 119 2.59 -9.34 18.77
N ASN A 120 1.85 -10.04 17.92
CA ASN A 120 1.31 -11.37 18.23
C ASN A 120 2.41 -12.41 18.52
N LEU A 121 3.64 -12.20 18.04
CA LEU A 121 4.78 -13.10 18.29
C LEU A 121 5.35 -12.97 19.72
N LYS A 122 4.96 -11.94 20.47
CA LYS A 122 5.34 -11.80 21.91
C LYS A 122 4.92 -13.02 22.71
N LYS A 123 3.83 -13.69 22.38
CA LYS A 123 3.39 -14.95 22.99
C LYS A 123 4.38 -16.12 22.78
N LYS A 124 5.25 -16.03 21.75
CA LYS A 124 6.33 -16.97 21.49
C LYS A 124 7.67 -16.54 22.12
N GLY A 125 7.68 -15.45 22.93
CA GLY A 125 8.88 -14.91 23.55
C GLY A 125 9.75 -14.04 22.63
N VAL A 126 9.22 -13.62 21.47
CA VAL A 126 9.90 -12.68 20.55
C VAL A 126 9.72 -11.27 21.09
N GLU A 127 10.78 -10.49 21.17
CA GLU A 127 10.73 -9.09 21.54
C GLU A 127 10.42 -8.23 20.28
N ILE A 128 9.48 -7.31 20.40
CA ILE A 128 9.19 -6.30 19.36
C ILE A 128 9.65 -4.95 19.87
N ARG A 129 10.71 -4.42 19.25
CA ARG A 129 11.32 -3.13 19.60
C ARG A 129 10.83 -2.05 18.66
N PHE A 130 10.12 -1.08 19.20
CA PHE A 130 9.73 0.12 18.46
C PHE A 130 10.83 1.17 18.59
N ILE A 131 11.46 1.51 17.46
CA ILE A 131 12.39 2.64 17.39
C ILE A 131 11.59 3.95 17.22
N PRO A 132 12.06 5.09 17.76
CA PRO A 132 11.46 6.38 17.49
C PRO A 132 11.43 6.64 15.99
N MET A 133 10.37 7.30 15.50
CA MET A 133 10.30 7.75 14.11
C MET A 133 10.99 9.12 14.00
N PRO A 134 12.21 9.20 13.41
CA PRO A 134 12.85 10.47 13.13
C PRO A 134 12.19 11.14 11.92
N GLU A 135 12.54 12.40 11.66
CA GLU A 135 12.08 13.13 10.47
C GLU A 135 12.47 12.42 9.17
N VAL A 136 13.68 11.84 9.13
CA VAL A 136 14.17 11.03 8.02
C VAL A 136 14.47 9.62 8.50
N VAL A 137 13.80 8.62 7.93
CA VAL A 137 14.01 7.20 8.23
C VAL A 137 14.86 6.56 7.15
N ASN A 138 16.02 6.05 7.55
CA ASN A 138 16.99 5.37 6.72
C ASN A 138 17.72 4.25 7.50
N ALA A 139 18.76 3.66 6.95
CA ALA A 139 19.54 2.61 7.59
C ALA A 139 20.10 3.02 8.98
N ASP A 140 20.54 4.27 9.12
CA ASP A 140 21.16 4.75 10.38
C ASP A 140 20.14 4.90 11.51
N SER A 141 18.86 5.04 11.17
CA SER A 141 17.77 5.02 12.16
C SER A 141 17.66 3.68 12.89
N PHE A 142 18.08 2.58 12.25
CA PHE A 142 17.99 1.23 12.81
C PHE A 142 19.30 0.75 13.45
N ARG A 143 20.46 1.17 12.92
CA ARG A 143 21.79 0.68 13.35
C ARG A 143 22.01 0.67 14.88
N PRO A 144 21.63 1.71 15.65
CA PRO A 144 21.84 1.72 17.10
C PRO A 144 21.04 0.67 17.88
N TYR A 145 20.00 0.12 17.28
CA TYR A 145 19.07 -0.82 17.93
C TYR A 145 19.32 -2.28 17.55
N ILE A 146 20.25 -2.53 16.60
CA ILE A 146 20.61 -3.89 16.16
C ILE A 146 21.59 -4.51 17.17
N ASP A 147 21.25 -5.70 17.66
CA ASP A 147 22.10 -6.54 18.50
C ASP A 147 22.18 -7.98 17.97
N ALA A 148 22.83 -8.88 18.72
CA ALA A 148 22.99 -10.29 18.33
C ALA A 148 21.66 -11.07 18.20
N ASN A 149 20.62 -10.60 18.89
CA ASN A 149 19.30 -11.21 18.89
C ASN A 149 18.38 -10.62 17.82
N THR A 150 18.77 -9.54 17.15
CA THR A 150 17.97 -8.93 16.09
C THR A 150 17.94 -9.86 14.87
N LYS A 151 16.73 -10.21 14.41
CA LYS A 151 16.50 -11.13 13.27
C LYS A 151 15.77 -10.50 12.11
N ALA A 152 14.99 -9.44 12.34
CA ALA A 152 14.21 -8.82 11.28
C ALA A 152 14.02 -7.32 11.51
N ILE A 153 13.79 -6.63 10.41
CA ILE A 153 13.22 -5.27 10.36
C ILE A 153 11.90 -5.36 9.61
N SER A 154 10.82 -4.80 10.19
CA SER A 154 9.54 -4.64 9.52
C SER A 154 9.12 -3.17 9.54
N MET A 155 8.73 -2.62 8.38
CA MET A 155 8.35 -1.23 8.23
C MET A 155 7.45 -1.00 7.03
N SER A 156 6.69 0.11 7.05
CA SER A 156 6.01 0.61 5.85
C SER A 156 6.97 1.41 4.98
N GLN A 157 6.73 1.44 3.65
CA GLN A 157 7.47 2.32 2.72
C GLN A 157 7.00 3.77 2.84
N VAL A 158 5.70 3.97 3.05
CA VAL A 158 5.05 5.29 3.16
C VAL A 158 4.11 5.29 4.35
N THR A 159 4.21 6.29 5.22
CA THR A 159 3.29 6.43 6.36
C THR A 159 1.94 6.99 5.92
N PHE A 160 0.86 6.44 6.48
CA PHE A 160 -0.50 6.85 6.16
C PHE A 160 -0.89 8.20 6.79
N HIS A 161 -0.28 8.55 7.92
CA HIS A 161 -0.68 9.67 8.81
C HIS A 161 0.11 10.96 8.61
N ALA A 162 1.26 10.92 7.92
CA ALA A 162 2.09 12.11 7.72
C ALA A 162 2.86 12.11 6.38
N GLY A 163 2.66 11.06 5.54
CA GLY A 163 3.25 11.01 4.21
C GLY A 163 4.79 10.90 4.18
N HIS A 164 5.44 10.38 5.25
CA HIS A 164 6.87 10.08 5.18
C HIS A 164 7.11 8.97 4.16
N ARG A 165 8.13 9.14 3.36
CA ARG A 165 8.66 8.12 2.45
C ARG A 165 10.04 7.70 2.94
N PHE A 166 10.18 6.43 3.27
CA PHE A 166 11.39 5.89 3.89
C PHE A 166 12.39 5.37 2.86
N ASP A 167 13.70 5.41 3.19
CA ASP A 167 14.77 4.83 2.36
C ASP A 167 14.76 3.30 2.48
N ILE A 168 13.84 2.67 1.75
CA ILE A 168 13.70 1.20 1.73
C ILE A 168 14.94 0.51 1.16
N PHE A 169 15.67 1.16 0.24
CA PHE A 169 16.87 0.59 -0.37
C PHE A 169 18.05 0.60 0.61
N GLY A 170 18.23 1.69 1.37
CA GLY A 170 19.26 1.78 2.42
C GLY A 170 19.02 0.77 3.53
N VAL A 171 17.76 0.64 3.98
CA VAL A 171 17.39 -0.37 5.00
C VAL A 171 17.56 -1.79 4.44
N GLY A 172 17.22 -2.05 3.18
CA GLY A 172 17.45 -3.35 2.55
C GLY A 172 18.94 -3.72 2.50
N ARG A 173 19.82 -2.78 2.15
CA ARG A 173 21.29 -2.99 2.22
C ARG A 173 21.76 -3.30 3.66
N LEU A 174 21.23 -2.58 4.65
CA LEU A 174 21.52 -2.85 6.07
C LEU A 174 21.07 -4.26 6.47
N CYS A 175 19.87 -4.68 6.09
CA CYS A 175 19.37 -6.02 6.37
C CYS A 175 20.27 -7.10 5.75
N LYS A 176 20.72 -6.90 4.51
CA LYS A 176 21.67 -7.80 3.86
C LYS A 176 23.03 -7.84 4.58
N GLU A 177 23.57 -6.67 4.96
CA GLU A 177 24.84 -6.54 5.71
C GLU A 177 24.77 -7.30 7.04
N LYS A 178 23.65 -7.20 7.74
CA LYS A 178 23.44 -7.79 9.07
C LYS A 178 22.79 -9.18 9.05
N ASN A 179 22.54 -9.73 7.86
CA ASN A 179 21.81 -10.99 7.67
C ASN A 179 20.44 -11.01 8.40
N LEU A 180 19.67 -9.93 8.24
CA LEU A 180 18.34 -9.78 8.81
C LEU A 180 17.27 -10.07 7.75
N TYR A 181 16.13 -10.60 8.16
CA TYR A 181 14.93 -10.63 7.35
C TYR A 181 14.36 -9.20 7.21
N TYR A 182 13.88 -8.87 6.01
CA TYR A 182 13.30 -7.57 5.75
C TYR A 182 11.86 -7.71 5.25
N VAL A 183 10.91 -7.21 6.03
CA VAL A 183 9.48 -7.24 5.71
C VAL A 183 8.97 -5.83 5.46
N LEU A 184 8.35 -5.61 4.30
CA LEU A 184 7.96 -4.29 3.84
C LEU A 184 6.46 -4.24 3.55
N ASP A 185 5.76 -3.32 4.19
CA ASP A 185 4.38 -2.92 3.86
C ASP A 185 4.41 -1.78 2.85
N ILE A 186 3.88 -2.02 1.64
CA ILE A 186 3.81 -0.99 0.58
C ILE A 186 2.38 -0.52 0.30
N MET A 187 1.44 -0.74 1.22
CA MET A 187 0.02 -0.45 0.99
C MET A 187 -0.25 0.99 0.56
N GLN A 188 0.49 1.96 1.10
CA GLN A 188 0.34 3.36 0.70
C GLN A 188 1.17 3.71 -0.55
N ALA A 189 2.18 2.92 -0.90
CA ALA A 189 3.09 3.22 -2.00
C ALA A 189 2.67 2.57 -3.33
N VAL A 190 2.15 1.34 -3.27
CA VAL A 190 1.84 0.52 -4.46
C VAL A 190 0.88 1.24 -5.41
N GLY A 191 1.19 1.21 -6.71
CA GLY A 191 0.41 1.88 -7.75
C GLY A 191 0.69 3.38 -7.90
N VAL A 192 1.50 3.99 -7.02
CA VAL A 192 1.87 5.41 -7.09
C VAL A 192 3.39 5.61 -7.03
N VAL A 193 4.10 4.83 -6.22
CA VAL A 193 5.55 4.88 -6.08
C VAL A 193 6.14 3.63 -6.74
N PRO A 194 7.10 3.76 -7.66
CA PRO A 194 7.78 2.61 -8.25
C PRO A 194 8.43 1.74 -7.18
N ILE A 195 8.36 0.43 -7.36
CA ILE A 195 9.03 -0.57 -6.52
C ILE A 195 9.82 -1.54 -7.40
N ASP A 196 10.96 -1.98 -6.89
CA ASP A 196 11.76 -3.07 -7.46
C ASP A 196 12.17 -3.98 -6.29
N ALA A 197 11.44 -5.06 -6.12
CA ALA A 197 11.61 -5.97 -4.98
C ALA A 197 13.02 -6.55 -4.90
N LYS A 198 13.65 -6.81 -6.04
CA LYS A 198 15.02 -7.33 -6.11
C LYS A 198 16.04 -6.30 -5.64
N LYS A 199 15.91 -5.04 -6.07
CA LYS A 199 16.81 -3.96 -5.64
C LYS A 199 16.61 -3.60 -4.18
N VAL A 200 15.38 -3.67 -3.67
CA VAL A 200 15.08 -3.49 -2.25
C VAL A 200 15.72 -4.58 -1.42
N GLY A 201 15.75 -5.82 -1.91
CA GLY A 201 16.26 -6.97 -1.17
C GLY A 201 15.35 -7.36 0.00
N ALA A 202 14.04 -7.16 -0.14
CA ALA A 202 13.08 -7.56 0.86
C ALA A 202 12.87 -9.08 0.86
N THR A 203 12.68 -9.66 2.04
CA THR A 203 12.28 -11.05 2.22
C THR A 203 10.80 -11.23 1.86
N PHE A 204 9.98 -10.30 2.34
CA PHE A 204 8.55 -10.21 2.02
C PHE A 204 8.16 -8.77 1.73
N ILE A 205 7.24 -8.59 0.77
CA ILE A 205 6.55 -7.33 0.55
C ILE A 205 5.05 -7.63 0.51
N GLY A 206 4.26 -6.88 1.29
CA GLY A 206 2.81 -7.06 1.34
C GLY A 206 2.05 -5.77 1.05
N CYS A 207 0.87 -5.91 0.43
CA CYS A 207 -0.07 -4.82 0.25
C CYS A 207 -1.51 -5.33 0.02
N GLY A 208 -2.47 -4.42 0.10
CA GLY A 208 -3.83 -4.60 -0.41
C GLY A 208 -4.00 -3.90 -1.76
N THR A 209 -5.21 -3.96 -2.32
CA THR A 209 -5.45 -3.47 -3.69
C THR A 209 -6.34 -2.23 -3.77
N HIS A 210 -6.98 -1.81 -2.65
CA HIS A 210 -8.06 -0.82 -2.67
C HIS A 210 -7.63 0.65 -2.68
N LYS A 211 -6.31 0.91 -2.68
CA LYS A 211 -5.75 2.26 -2.79
C LYS A 211 -5.14 2.47 -4.18
N GLY A 212 -3.84 2.57 -4.31
CA GLY A 212 -3.19 2.83 -5.59
C GLY A 212 -3.43 1.77 -6.68
N LEU A 213 -3.82 0.53 -6.32
CA LEU A 213 -4.18 -0.51 -7.29
C LEU A 213 -5.66 -0.53 -7.69
N LEU A 214 -6.48 0.44 -7.26
CA LEU A 214 -7.83 0.77 -7.77
C LEU A 214 -8.92 -0.30 -7.59
N VAL A 215 -8.64 -1.44 -6.96
CA VAL A 215 -9.58 -2.58 -6.84
C VAL A 215 -10.28 -2.53 -5.49
N PRO A 216 -11.57 -2.85 -5.38
CA PRO A 216 -12.29 -2.94 -4.10
C PRO A 216 -11.57 -3.80 -3.06
N GLN A 217 -11.87 -3.57 -1.78
CA GLN A 217 -11.32 -4.34 -0.67
C GLN A 217 -11.61 -5.84 -0.81
N GLY A 218 -10.72 -6.69 -0.28
CA GLY A 218 -10.88 -8.14 -0.27
C GLY A 218 -9.85 -8.89 -1.13
N LEU A 219 -8.87 -8.16 -1.67
CA LEU A 219 -7.70 -8.73 -2.34
C LEU A 219 -6.43 -8.04 -1.83
N GLY A 220 -5.37 -8.81 -1.67
CA GLY A 220 -4.02 -8.37 -1.34
C GLY A 220 -2.98 -9.14 -2.12
N LEU A 221 -1.74 -8.71 -2.00
CA LEU A 221 -0.59 -9.26 -2.70
C LEU A 221 0.53 -9.51 -1.70
N LEU A 222 1.27 -10.59 -1.92
CA LEU A 222 2.47 -10.93 -1.21
C LEU A 222 3.57 -11.25 -2.23
N TYR A 223 4.70 -10.55 -2.13
CA TYR A 223 5.96 -10.95 -2.73
C TYR A 223 6.76 -11.72 -1.69
N TRP A 224 7.41 -12.80 -2.11
CA TRP A 224 8.37 -13.58 -1.34
C TRP A 224 9.66 -13.76 -2.13
N ASP A 225 10.80 -13.47 -1.50
CA ASP A 225 12.11 -13.81 -2.04
C ASP A 225 12.29 -15.33 -2.02
N ARG A 226 12.09 -16.00 -3.16
CA ARG A 226 12.15 -17.46 -3.32
C ARG A 226 13.52 -18.05 -3.02
N THR A 227 14.56 -17.26 -2.87
CA THR A 227 15.88 -17.74 -2.42
C THR A 227 15.89 -18.06 -0.92
N ARG A 228 14.88 -17.60 -0.17
CA ARG A 228 14.67 -17.87 1.25
C ARG A 228 13.83 -19.14 1.44
N THR A 229 14.40 -20.27 1.02
CA THR A 229 13.70 -21.58 1.02
C THR A 229 13.41 -22.13 2.42
N GLU A 230 14.08 -21.60 3.44
CA GLU A 230 13.88 -21.95 4.86
C GLU A 230 12.58 -21.40 5.45
N LEU A 231 11.86 -20.52 4.72
CA LEU A 231 10.64 -19.91 5.23
C LEU A 231 9.43 -20.80 4.96
N GLU A 232 8.82 -21.27 6.02
CA GLU A 232 7.69 -22.20 5.99
C GLU A 232 6.36 -21.46 6.17
N PRO A 233 5.31 -21.83 5.42
CA PRO A 233 3.99 -21.27 5.61
C PRO A 233 3.39 -21.71 6.95
N ALA A 234 2.79 -20.76 7.69
CA ALA A 234 2.09 -21.07 8.94
C ALA A 234 0.72 -21.77 8.71
N TYR A 235 0.21 -21.72 7.50
CA TYR A 235 -1.04 -22.33 7.08
C TYR A 235 -0.78 -23.15 5.82
N LEU A 236 -1.44 -24.30 5.70
CA LEU A 236 -1.40 -25.11 4.50
C LEU A 236 -2.81 -25.37 3.98
N ALA A 237 -2.97 -25.30 2.67
CA ALA A 237 -4.13 -25.79 1.93
C ALA A 237 -3.65 -26.70 0.80
N ALA A 238 -4.53 -27.45 0.18
CA ALA A 238 -4.14 -28.33 -0.93
C ALA A 238 -3.38 -27.58 -2.03
N ILE A 239 -3.81 -26.35 -2.36
CA ILE A 239 -3.16 -25.53 -3.38
C ILE A 239 -1.75 -25.04 -2.97
N SER A 240 -1.43 -25.03 -1.68
CA SER A 240 -0.13 -24.60 -1.15
C SER A 240 0.96 -25.69 -1.29
N LEU A 241 0.57 -26.93 -1.65
CA LEU A 241 1.47 -28.07 -1.71
C LEU A 241 2.21 -28.13 -3.06
N ALA A 242 3.41 -28.72 -3.04
CA ALA A 242 4.17 -29.01 -4.26
C ALA A 242 3.41 -30.01 -5.17
N ASN A 243 2.72 -30.97 -4.55
CA ASN A 243 1.95 -32.03 -5.23
C ASN A 243 0.51 -32.03 -4.71
N PRO A 244 -0.37 -31.11 -5.15
CA PRO A 244 -1.77 -31.11 -4.76
C PRO A 244 -2.44 -32.43 -5.16
N PRO A 245 -3.19 -33.09 -4.26
CA PRO A 245 -3.80 -34.38 -4.58
C PRO A 245 -4.90 -34.23 -5.63
N ALA A 246 -4.72 -34.86 -6.81
CA ALA A 246 -5.65 -34.76 -7.93
C ALA A 246 -7.03 -35.35 -7.63
N ASP A 247 -7.11 -36.30 -6.69
CA ASP A 247 -8.34 -36.96 -6.23
C ASP A 247 -8.97 -36.28 -5.00
N PHE A 248 -8.40 -35.12 -4.57
CA PHE A 248 -8.84 -34.36 -3.40
C PHE A 248 -8.79 -35.16 -2.07
N ILE A 249 -8.01 -36.22 -1.98
CA ILE A 249 -7.80 -36.97 -0.75
C ILE A 249 -6.45 -36.57 -0.14
N ALA A 250 -6.47 -36.10 1.11
CA ALA A 250 -5.25 -35.71 1.81
C ALA A 250 -4.22 -36.86 1.91
N ARG A 251 -2.95 -36.50 1.68
CA ARG A 251 -1.79 -37.39 1.80
C ARG A 251 -0.91 -36.94 2.98
N PRO A 252 -0.98 -37.61 4.14
CA PRO A 252 -0.24 -37.21 5.34
C PRO A 252 1.27 -37.21 5.13
N ASP A 253 1.78 -38.02 4.23
CA ASP A 253 3.22 -38.19 3.97
C ASP A 253 3.74 -37.31 2.81
N ASP A 254 2.87 -36.54 2.15
CA ASP A 254 3.22 -35.63 1.03
C ASP A 254 2.68 -34.23 1.31
N MET A 255 3.32 -33.56 2.26
CA MET A 255 2.93 -32.21 2.73
C MET A 255 3.97 -31.14 2.38
N ALA A 256 4.88 -31.43 1.44
CA ALA A 256 5.89 -30.46 1.03
C ALA A 256 5.24 -29.18 0.46
N PRO A 257 5.60 -27.98 0.95
CA PRO A 257 5.08 -26.74 0.39
C PRO A 257 5.55 -26.51 -1.05
N ALA A 258 4.74 -25.82 -1.84
CA ALA A 258 5.11 -25.44 -3.21
C ALA A 258 6.46 -24.69 -3.24
N PRO A 259 7.28 -24.88 -4.29
CA PRO A 259 8.56 -24.17 -4.43
C PRO A 259 8.39 -22.71 -4.84
N THR A 260 7.15 -22.25 -5.02
CA THR A 260 6.76 -20.89 -5.41
C THR A 260 6.07 -20.18 -4.24
N ALA A 261 5.79 -18.87 -4.39
CA ALA A 261 4.99 -18.11 -3.43
C ALA A 261 3.55 -18.69 -3.26
N GLY A 262 3.10 -19.55 -4.17
CA GLY A 262 1.87 -20.31 -4.02
C GLY A 262 1.80 -21.11 -2.71
N ARG A 263 2.94 -21.43 -2.08
CA ARG A 263 2.98 -22.03 -0.72
C ARG A 263 2.25 -21.21 0.35
N PHE A 264 2.09 -19.91 0.11
CA PHE A 264 1.40 -18.97 1.01
C PHE A 264 -0.06 -18.71 0.62
N GLU A 265 -0.57 -19.34 -0.42
CA GLU A 265 -1.96 -19.21 -0.88
C GLU A 265 -2.86 -20.28 -0.22
N LEU A 266 -4.05 -19.86 0.20
CA LEU A 266 -4.95 -20.73 0.97
C LEU A 266 -6.11 -21.35 0.15
N GLY A 267 -6.09 -21.19 -1.17
CA GLY A 267 -7.13 -21.74 -2.04
C GLY A 267 -8.35 -20.83 -2.23
N ASN A 268 -9.19 -21.18 -3.19
CA ASN A 268 -10.35 -20.44 -3.65
C ASN A 268 -10.10 -18.93 -3.78
N PHE A 269 -9.48 -18.56 -4.88
CA PHE A 269 -9.13 -17.18 -5.19
C PHE A 269 -10.35 -16.27 -5.28
N ASN A 270 -10.16 -14.99 -4.92
CA ASN A 270 -11.12 -13.92 -5.21
C ASN A 270 -11.09 -13.57 -6.70
N LEU A 271 -11.69 -14.44 -7.52
CA LEU A 271 -11.66 -14.33 -8.99
C LEU A 271 -12.11 -12.96 -9.53
N PRO A 272 -13.25 -12.38 -9.07
CA PRO A 272 -13.69 -11.07 -9.56
C PRO A 272 -12.67 -9.98 -9.25
N ALA A 273 -12.07 -9.99 -8.06
CA ALA A 273 -11.11 -8.97 -7.70
C ALA A 273 -9.77 -9.16 -8.44
N ILE A 274 -9.34 -10.38 -8.73
CA ILE A 274 -8.14 -10.66 -9.53
C ILE A 274 -8.34 -10.20 -10.98
N GLN A 275 -9.52 -10.46 -11.57
CA GLN A 275 -9.85 -9.96 -12.91
C GLN A 275 -9.87 -8.43 -12.96
N ALA A 276 -10.47 -7.80 -11.96
CA ALA A 276 -10.48 -6.33 -11.82
C ALA A 276 -9.06 -5.76 -11.65
N LEU A 277 -8.18 -6.47 -10.91
CA LEU A 277 -6.78 -6.09 -10.76
C LEU A 277 -6.03 -6.15 -12.09
N GLY A 278 -6.30 -7.15 -12.92
CA GLY A 278 -5.73 -7.22 -14.26
C GLY A 278 -6.02 -5.97 -15.09
N ALA A 279 -7.27 -5.49 -15.08
CA ALA A 279 -7.68 -4.27 -15.78
C ALA A 279 -7.10 -2.99 -15.14
N ALA A 280 -6.98 -2.94 -13.82
CA ALA A 280 -6.35 -1.83 -13.12
C ALA A 280 -4.86 -1.71 -13.46
N LEU A 281 -4.16 -2.84 -13.53
CA LEU A 281 -2.72 -2.90 -13.87
C LEU A 281 -2.47 -2.50 -15.32
N ASP A 282 -3.39 -2.80 -16.25
CA ASP A 282 -3.31 -2.31 -17.63
C ASP A 282 -3.37 -0.78 -17.65
N LEU A 283 -4.33 -0.17 -16.97
CA LEU A 283 -4.43 1.29 -16.88
C LEU A 283 -3.19 1.92 -16.26
N ILE A 284 -2.68 1.36 -15.15
CA ILE A 284 -1.45 1.85 -14.49
C ILE A 284 -0.26 1.73 -15.43
N GLY A 285 -0.13 0.61 -16.15
CA GLY A 285 0.93 0.36 -17.11
C GLY A 285 0.91 1.31 -18.31
N GLU A 286 -0.27 1.60 -18.86
CA GLU A 286 -0.45 2.56 -19.95
C GLU A 286 -0.03 3.99 -19.54
N LEU A 287 -0.38 4.40 -18.31
CA LEU A 287 0.00 5.72 -17.81
C LEU A 287 1.48 5.81 -17.43
N GLY A 288 2.05 4.74 -16.92
CA GLY A 288 3.41 4.67 -16.37
C GLY A 288 3.49 5.18 -14.93
N ILE A 289 3.94 4.31 -14.02
CA ILE A 289 3.96 4.59 -12.57
C ILE A 289 4.86 5.77 -12.21
N GLU A 290 5.98 5.95 -12.92
CA GLU A 290 6.89 7.10 -12.74
C GLU A 290 6.21 8.42 -13.11
N LYS A 291 5.36 8.40 -14.14
CA LYS A 291 4.58 9.57 -14.57
C LYS A 291 3.48 9.89 -13.56
N ILE A 292 2.81 8.85 -13.02
CA ILE A 292 1.81 9.00 -11.95
C ILE A 292 2.48 9.62 -10.72
N GLN A 293 3.65 9.11 -10.31
CA GLN A 293 4.42 9.66 -9.19
C GLN A 293 4.78 11.14 -9.43
N ALA A 294 5.31 11.47 -10.60
CA ALA A 294 5.72 12.83 -10.94
C ALA A 294 4.53 13.79 -10.92
N HIS A 295 3.40 13.39 -11.50
CA HIS A 295 2.15 14.15 -11.49
C HIS A 295 1.67 14.45 -10.06
N CYS A 296 1.66 13.44 -9.19
CA CYS A 296 1.27 13.62 -7.79
C CYS A 296 2.25 14.53 -7.03
N PHE A 297 3.55 14.47 -7.32
CA PHE A 297 4.52 15.40 -6.73
C PHE A 297 4.26 16.85 -7.12
N ASP A 298 3.97 17.11 -8.40
CA ASP A 298 3.70 18.48 -8.87
C ASP A 298 2.42 19.06 -8.24
N LEU A 299 1.35 18.26 -8.13
CA LEU A 299 0.15 18.64 -7.41
C LEU A 299 0.44 18.90 -5.92
N GLY A 300 1.27 18.07 -5.31
CA GLY A 300 1.68 18.23 -3.92
C GLY A 300 2.50 19.49 -3.67
N ASP A 301 3.39 19.88 -4.58
CA ASP A 301 4.14 21.15 -4.47
C ASP A 301 3.19 22.35 -4.54
N ARG A 302 2.18 22.30 -5.43
CA ARG A 302 1.11 23.31 -5.49
C ARG A 302 0.33 23.39 -4.17
N LEU A 303 -0.04 22.23 -3.61
CA LEU A 303 -0.73 22.16 -2.32
C LEU A 303 0.10 22.78 -1.20
N ILE A 304 1.38 22.41 -1.08
CA ILE A 304 2.29 22.95 -0.04
C ILE A 304 2.43 24.45 -0.17
N ALA A 305 2.67 24.97 -1.38
CA ALA A 305 2.77 26.40 -1.61
C ALA A 305 1.47 27.14 -1.24
N GLY A 306 0.31 26.57 -1.54
CA GLY A 306 -0.99 27.13 -1.17
C GLY A 306 -1.24 27.13 0.34
N LEU A 307 -0.85 26.07 1.05
CA LEU A 307 -0.94 26.00 2.51
C LEU A 307 -0.05 27.05 3.17
N ASP A 308 1.17 27.27 2.66
CA ASP A 308 2.09 28.31 3.15
C ASP A 308 1.46 29.71 3.04
N VAL A 309 0.83 30.02 1.90
CA VAL A 309 0.12 31.29 1.71
C VAL A 309 -1.02 31.47 2.72
N LEU A 310 -1.66 30.39 3.11
CA LEU A 310 -2.78 30.41 4.08
C LEU A 310 -2.31 30.31 5.54
N GLY A 311 -0.99 30.19 5.79
CA GLY A 311 -0.44 30.03 7.14
C GLY A 311 -0.77 28.70 7.78
N VAL A 312 -1.05 27.65 6.99
CA VAL A 312 -1.35 26.30 7.46
C VAL A 312 -0.10 25.44 7.37
N ASN A 313 0.34 24.87 8.48
CA ASN A 313 1.50 23.99 8.49
C ASN A 313 1.21 22.64 7.83
N LEU A 314 2.19 22.11 7.10
CA LEU A 314 2.21 20.72 6.67
C LEU A 314 2.76 19.85 7.81
N VAL A 315 2.09 18.74 8.10
CA VAL A 315 2.60 17.68 8.99
C VAL A 315 3.45 16.73 8.16
N GLY A 316 4.66 16.42 8.65
CA GLY A 316 5.61 15.55 7.96
C GLY A 316 6.58 16.28 7.02
N PRO A 317 7.39 15.53 6.27
CA PRO A 317 8.48 16.09 5.48
C PRO A 317 7.99 16.89 4.28
N ARG A 318 8.76 17.93 3.92
CA ARG A 318 8.42 18.83 2.80
C ARG A 318 9.18 18.48 1.52
N ASP A 319 10.38 17.97 1.64
CA ASP A 319 11.22 17.65 0.49
C ASP A 319 10.76 16.37 -0.22
N ARG A 320 10.90 16.32 -1.57
CA ARG A 320 10.45 15.21 -2.41
C ARG A 320 11.19 13.88 -2.15
N LEU A 321 12.36 13.92 -1.51
CA LEU A 321 13.12 12.71 -1.19
C LEU A 321 12.48 11.93 -0.05
N ASN A 322 12.03 12.65 0.99
CA ASN A 322 11.55 12.08 2.24
C ASN A 322 10.02 12.09 2.36
N ARG A 323 9.29 12.71 1.43
CA ARG A 323 7.82 12.69 1.40
C ARG A 323 7.25 11.79 0.31
N ALA A 324 6.08 11.23 0.58
CA ALA A 324 5.28 10.55 -0.43
C ALA A 324 4.76 11.55 -1.49
N PRO A 325 4.59 11.12 -2.75
CA PRO A 325 4.06 12.00 -3.79
C PRO A 325 2.58 12.34 -3.60
N HIS A 326 1.83 11.53 -2.85
CA HIS A 326 0.37 11.54 -2.85
C HIS A 326 -0.29 11.62 -1.47
N ILE A 327 0.47 11.65 -0.37
CA ILE A 327 -0.06 11.76 1.00
C ILE A 327 0.44 13.06 1.63
N TYR A 328 -0.48 13.91 2.04
CA TYR A 328 -0.23 15.18 2.70
C TYR A 328 -1.16 15.33 3.89
N VAL A 329 -0.71 15.95 4.97
CA VAL A 329 -1.54 16.26 6.12
C VAL A 329 -1.41 17.74 6.44
N ALA A 330 -2.52 18.47 6.33
CA ALA A 330 -2.60 19.86 6.76
C ALA A 330 -2.91 19.91 8.26
N ALA A 331 -2.17 20.71 9.02
CA ALA A 331 -2.37 20.89 10.47
C ALA A 331 -3.65 21.72 10.75
N LEU A 332 -4.80 21.11 10.44
CA LEU A 332 -6.15 21.63 10.65
C LEU A 332 -6.87 20.67 11.62
N PRO A 333 -7.49 21.14 12.70
CA PRO A 333 -8.21 20.27 13.64
C PRO A 333 -9.28 19.44 12.92
N ALA A 334 -9.06 18.11 12.83
CA ALA A 334 -9.91 17.23 12.01
C ALA A 334 -11.38 17.28 12.43
N GLU A 335 -11.67 17.31 13.76
CA GLU A 335 -13.00 17.39 14.34
C GLU A 335 -13.79 18.62 13.90
N GLU A 336 -13.09 19.70 13.53
CA GLU A 336 -13.73 20.92 13.07
C GLU A 336 -13.88 20.96 11.55
N TRP A 337 -12.96 20.33 10.80
CA TRP A 337 -12.81 20.55 9.36
C TRP A 337 -13.44 19.48 8.50
N ILE A 338 -13.57 18.23 8.95
CA ILE A 338 -14.06 17.12 8.11
C ILE A 338 -15.48 17.38 7.62
N ASP A 339 -16.41 17.72 8.53
CA ASP A 339 -17.80 17.99 8.16
C ASP A 339 -17.91 19.26 7.30
N TYR A 340 -17.06 20.25 7.53
CA TYR A 340 -17.03 21.45 6.70
C TYR A 340 -16.58 21.16 5.28
N PHE A 341 -15.50 20.38 5.09
CA PHE A 341 -15.07 19.93 3.77
C PHE A 341 -16.18 19.12 3.08
N ALA A 342 -16.82 18.20 3.77
CA ALA A 342 -17.92 17.41 3.26
C ALA A 342 -19.09 18.29 2.79
N SER A 343 -19.43 19.37 3.52
CA SER A 343 -20.49 20.34 3.14
C SER A 343 -20.15 21.16 1.89
N LYS A 344 -18.89 21.11 1.43
CA LYS A 344 -18.40 21.80 0.24
C LYS A 344 -18.06 20.83 -0.90
N ASP A 345 -18.52 19.58 -0.83
CA ASP A 345 -18.22 18.51 -1.78
C ASP A 345 -16.70 18.25 -1.93
N VAL A 346 -15.93 18.41 -0.85
CA VAL A 346 -14.52 18.06 -0.77
C VAL A 346 -14.34 16.86 0.15
N ARG A 347 -13.86 15.74 -0.38
CA ARG A 347 -13.62 14.52 0.39
C ARG A 347 -12.15 14.38 0.77
N VAL A 348 -11.93 14.31 2.06
CA VAL A 348 -10.63 14.15 2.74
C VAL A 348 -10.80 13.22 3.94
N SER A 349 -9.72 12.80 4.58
CA SER A 349 -9.76 11.95 5.78
C SER A 349 -9.26 12.69 7.03
N PRO A 350 -9.82 12.38 8.22
CA PRO A 350 -9.22 12.80 9.48
C PRO A 350 -7.95 12.00 9.76
N GLU A 351 -6.96 12.67 10.34
CA GLU A 351 -5.78 12.06 10.93
C GLU A 351 -5.50 12.68 12.30
N ARG A 352 -4.69 11.99 13.13
CA ARG A 352 -4.39 12.44 14.51
C ARG A 352 -3.82 13.86 14.59
N ASP A 353 -3.04 14.27 13.57
CA ASP A 353 -2.33 15.54 13.55
C ASP A 353 -2.94 16.52 12.54
N GLY A 354 -4.11 16.23 11.97
CA GLY A 354 -4.77 17.12 11.04
C GLY A 354 -5.71 16.46 10.04
N VAL A 355 -5.84 17.09 8.88
CA VAL A 355 -6.66 16.62 7.75
C VAL A 355 -5.74 16.07 6.67
N ARG A 356 -5.93 14.80 6.29
CA ARG A 356 -5.18 14.17 5.21
C ARG A 356 -5.80 14.45 3.87
N ILE A 357 -4.97 14.94 2.96
CA ILE A 357 -5.20 15.13 1.55
C ILE A 357 -4.42 14.04 0.82
N SER A 358 -5.09 13.15 0.09
CA SER A 358 -4.41 12.12 -0.67
C SER A 358 -4.84 12.08 -2.13
N LEU A 359 -3.83 12.14 -3.00
CA LEU A 359 -3.98 12.34 -4.43
C LEU A 359 -4.03 11.00 -5.18
N GLY A 360 -4.67 11.00 -6.33
CA GLY A 360 -4.66 9.91 -7.28
C GLY A 360 -4.32 10.40 -8.69
N MET A 361 -4.11 9.47 -9.61
CA MET A 361 -3.76 9.75 -11.01
C MET A 361 -4.78 10.64 -11.76
N PHE A 362 -5.99 10.80 -11.21
CA PHE A 362 -7.09 11.57 -11.79
C PHE A 362 -7.20 12.99 -11.26
N ASN A 363 -6.45 13.35 -10.21
CA ASN A 363 -6.52 14.70 -9.64
C ASN A 363 -5.88 15.75 -10.55
N THR A 364 -6.37 16.97 -10.44
CA THR A 364 -5.94 18.12 -11.23
C THR A 364 -5.56 19.30 -10.35
N GLU A 365 -4.95 20.33 -10.92
CA GLU A 365 -4.68 21.60 -10.21
C GLU A 365 -5.98 22.19 -9.64
N ALA A 366 -7.11 22.06 -10.36
CA ALA A 366 -8.40 22.59 -9.91
C ALA A 366 -8.89 21.91 -8.60
N ASP A 367 -8.58 20.63 -8.39
CA ASP A 367 -8.93 19.95 -7.13
C ASP A 367 -8.14 20.56 -5.95
N ILE A 368 -6.85 20.87 -6.16
CA ILE A 368 -6.01 21.51 -5.15
C ILE A 368 -6.50 22.93 -4.88
N ASP A 369 -6.78 23.71 -5.94
CA ASP A 369 -7.28 25.08 -5.81
C ASP A 369 -8.62 25.12 -5.08
N ARG A 370 -9.51 24.17 -5.35
CA ARG A 370 -10.79 24.04 -4.64
C ARG A 370 -10.58 23.75 -3.15
N PHE A 371 -9.68 22.83 -2.79
CA PHE A 371 -9.34 22.56 -1.40
C PHE A 371 -8.85 23.81 -0.69
N LEU A 372 -7.87 24.49 -1.27
CA LEU A 372 -7.29 25.73 -0.73
C LEU A 372 -8.32 26.87 -0.61
N ALA A 373 -9.23 26.98 -1.58
CA ALA A 373 -10.33 27.95 -1.53
C ALA A 373 -11.28 27.70 -0.35
N VAL A 374 -11.60 26.42 -0.07
CA VAL A 374 -12.44 26.04 1.09
C VAL A 374 -11.72 26.37 2.41
N VAL A 375 -10.40 26.12 2.49
CA VAL A 375 -9.61 26.50 3.66
C VAL A 375 -9.62 28.02 3.86
N LYS A 376 -9.42 28.78 2.79
CA LYS A 376 -9.45 30.25 2.81
C LYS A 376 -10.80 30.81 3.21
N GLU A 377 -11.91 30.23 2.69
CA GLU A 377 -13.28 30.66 2.98
C GLU A 377 -13.63 30.55 4.46
N ARG A 378 -13.26 29.44 5.09
CA ARG A 378 -13.49 29.26 6.54
C ARG A 378 -12.59 30.12 7.40
N GLY A 379 -11.38 30.39 6.95
CA GLY A 379 -10.31 31.02 7.72
C GLY A 379 -9.69 30.06 8.74
N THR A 380 -8.41 30.21 8.99
CA THR A 380 -7.71 29.43 10.03
C THR A 380 -7.94 30.09 11.39
N SER A 381 -8.36 29.33 12.39
CA SER A 381 -8.70 29.83 13.75
C SER A 381 -7.51 30.41 14.55
N THR A 382 -6.33 30.53 13.96
CA THR A 382 -5.17 31.19 14.56
C THR A 382 -5.35 32.69 14.80
N GLY A 383 -6.49 33.28 14.38
CA GLY A 383 -6.83 34.71 14.58
C GLY A 383 -7.88 35.01 15.68
N ARG A 384 -8.44 34.02 16.40
CA ARG A 384 -9.56 34.26 17.33
C ARG A 384 -9.23 34.19 18.84
N SER A 385 -7.98 33.97 19.25
CA SER A 385 -7.63 33.86 20.68
C SER A 385 -7.01 35.13 21.31
N SER A 386 -7.27 36.33 20.79
CA SER A 386 -6.83 37.57 21.44
C SER A 386 -7.83 38.71 21.38
N ARG A 387 -9.13 38.45 21.69
CA ARG A 387 -10.09 39.50 22.08
C ARG A 387 -11.21 38.91 22.90
N ALA A 388 -10.95 38.59 24.18
CA ALA A 388 -11.88 38.71 25.28
C ALA A 388 -11.07 38.63 26.59
N ALA A 389 -10.65 39.80 27.09
CA ALA A 389 -10.36 40.01 28.52
C ALA A 389 -11.58 40.67 29.15
#